data_dbf2411dcb338f6cc89cc8772321783b
#
_entry.id   dbf2411dcb338f6cc89cc8772321783b
#
_cell.length_a   1.000
_cell.length_b   1.000
_cell.length_c   1.000
_cell.angle_alpha   90.00
_cell.angle_beta   90.00
_cell.angle_gamma   90.00
#
_symmetry.space_group_name_H-M   'P 1'
#
loop_
_entity.id
_entity.type
_entity.pdbx_description
1 polymer ?
#
loop_
_entity_poly.entity_id
_entity_poly.type
_entity_poly.pdbx_seq_one_letter_code
_entity_poly.pdbx_strand_id
1 'polypeptide(L)'
;MIEIRQGSLISKLLYILTITGEFPVHSISLLGSYQSQRRLINKATSPCEYLNVTTQERYSTTLLTIVGKGRRKSLRFLSGAEKILEWLGLWKLFKLLHGSIHYRGDIAHIDRTHRIAEGYAMAYMAGLEINPLSLPKLQQEEPLNLFKGKQCFYGSRLLKHFEKIEMNKTA
;
A
#
# COMPACT_ATOMS: atom_id res chain seq x y z
N MET A 1 21.15 7.44 -5.84
CA MET A 1 19.96 7.73 -6.65
C MET A 1 19.07 6.51 -6.73
N ILE A 2 17.76 6.70 -6.69
CA ILE A 2 16.71 5.66 -6.89
C ILE A 2 15.83 6.10 -8.07
N GLU A 3 15.68 5.22 -9.05
CA GLU A 3 14.78 5.46 -10.19
C GLU A 3 13.34 5.08 -9.85
N ILE A 4 12.43 5.99 -10.11
CA ILE A 4 10.98 5.81 -9.95
C ILE A 4 10.36 5.54 -11.32
N ARG A 5 9.91 4.30 -11.50
CA ARG A 5 9.15 3.85 -12.68
C ARG A 5 8.10 2.84 -12.26
N GLN A 6 7.02 2.75 -13.01
CA GLN A 6 6.00 1.73 -12.75
C GLN A 6 6.58 0.31 -12.85
N GLY A 7 6.10 -0.60 -12.01
CA GLY A 7 6.57 -1.99 -11.95
C GLY A 7 7.94 -2.20 -11.31
N SER A 8 8.67 -1.12 -10.96
CA SER A 8 9.93 -1.24 -10.24
C SER A 8 9.71 -1.74 -8.80
N LEU A 9 10.78 -2.24 -8.19
CA LEU A 9 10.74 -2.75 -6.82
C LEU A 9 10.26 -1.68 -5.82
N ILE A 10 10.71 -0.44 -5.98
CA ILE A 10 10.28 0.68 -5.15
C ILE A 10 8.80 1.00 -5.38
N SER A 11 8.31 1.03 -6.63
CA SER A 11 6.91 1.35 -6.90
C SER A 11 5.94 0.31 -6.33
N LYS A 12 6.32 -0.97 -6.33
CA LYS A 12 5.56 -2.05 -5.68
C LYS A 12 5.43 -1.81 -4.18
N LEU A 13 6.54 -1.51 -3.50
CA LEU A 13 6.54 -1.19 -2.07
C LEU A 13 5.68 0.05 -1.77
N LEU A 14 5.85 1.12 -2.55
CA LEU A 14 5.09 2.36 -2.36
C LEU A 14 3.59 2.15 -2.60
N TYR A 15 3.22 1.32 -3.58
CA TYR A 15 1.82 0.98 -3.83
C TYR A 15 1.19 0.27 -2.63
N ILE A 16 1.84 -0.75 -2.09
CA ILE A 16 1.34 -1.47 -0.90
C ILE A 16 1.27 -0.55 0.31
N LEU A 17 2.31 0.27 0.56
CA LEU A 17 2.30 1.27 1.62
C LEU A 17 1.18 2.30 1.44
N THR A 18 0.87 2.69 0.21
CA THR A 18 -0.25 3.59 -0.09
C THR A 18 -1.59 3.01 0.36
N ILE A 19 -1.79 1.72 0.15
CA ILE A 19 -3.04 1.05 0.54
C ILE A 19 -3.10 0.80 2.06
N THR A 20 -2.00 0.41 2.66
CA THR A 20 -1.98 -0.10 4.04
C THR A 20 -1.58 0.94 5.08
N GLY A 21 -0.91 2.02 4.66
CA GLY A 21 -0.36 3.08 5.52
C GLY A 21 0.94 2.69 6.22
N GLU A 22 1.15 1.39 6.47
CA GLU A 22 2.36 0.83 7.06
C GLU A 22 2.59 -0.61 6.58
N PHE A 23 3.87 -1.03 6.56
CA PHE A 23 4.25 -2.38 6.13
C PHE A 23 5.28 -2.98 7.09
N PRO A 24 5.12 -4.26 7.52
CA PRO A 24 6.07 -4.90 8.44
C PRO A 24 7.44 -5.10 7.79
N VAL A 25 8.48 -4.64 8.46
CA VAL A 25 9.87 -4.73 7.96
C VAL A 25 10.30 -6.19 7.78
N HIS A 26 9.85 -7.09 8.63
CA HIS A 26 10.23 -8.51 8.55
C HIS A 26 9.63 -9.24 7.35
N SER A 27 8.57 -8.71 6.75
CA SER A 27 7.84 -9.32 5.63
C SER A 27 8.17 -8.71 4.26
N ILE A 28 9.24 -7.90 4.18
CA ILE A 28 9.66 -7.26 2.92
C ILE A 28 10.00 -8.26 1.80
N SER A 29 10.39 -9.49 2.17
CA SER A 29 10.65 -10.57 1.21
C SER A 29 9.40 -11.00 0.43
N LEU A 30 8.19 -10.70 0.92
CA LEU A 30 6.95 -10.93 0.17
C LEU A 30 6.87 -10.10 -1.12
N LEU A 31 7.59 -8.97 -1.20
CA LEU A 31 7.60 -8.10 -2.38
C LEU A 31 8.76 -8.37 -3.33
N GLY A 32 9.59 -9.37 -3.07
CA GLY A 32 10.73 -9.75 -3.90
C GLY A 32 11.96 -10.16 -3.11
N SER A 33 13.14 -10.21 -3.75
CA SER A 33 14.38 -10.63 -3.09
C SER A 33 14.65 -9.81 -1.83
N TYR A 34 14.85 -10.49 -0.70
CA TYR A 34 15.14 -9.87 0.60
C TYR A 34 16.34 -8.91 0.54
N GLN A 35 17.42 -9.32 -0.13
CA GLN A 35 18.62 -8.48 -0.21
C GLN A 35 18.37 -7.18 -1.00
N SER A 36 17.65 -7.28 -2.12
CA SER A 36 17.29 -6.12 -2.94
C SER A 36 16.37 -5.17 -2.18
N GLN A 37 15.35 -5.73 -1.50
CA GLN A 37 14.43 -4.94 -0.68
C GLN A 37 15.15 -4.26 0.49
N ARG A 38 16.04 -4.98 1.20
CA ARG A 38 16.81 -4.41 2.30
C ARG A 38 17.70 -3.24 1.84
N ARG A 39 18.39 -3.40 0.70
CA ARG A 39 19.22 -2.31 0.13
C ARG A 39 18.36 -1.11 -0.24
N LEU A 40 17.20 -1.35 -0.83
CA LEU A 40 16.26 -0.31 -1.20
C LEU A 40 15.73 0.46 0.02
N ILE A 41 15.31 -0.25 1.06
CA ILE A 41 14.80 0.34 2.30
C ILE A 41 15.90 1.17 2.98
N ASN A 42 17.13 0.66 3.07
CA ASN A 42 18.24 1.40 3.65
C ASN A 42 18.49 2.72 2.91
N LYS A 43 18.39 2.74 1.58
CA LYS A 43 18.46 3.98 0.80
C LYS A 43 17.27 4.89 1.03
N ALA A 44 16.05 4.35 1.04
CA ALA A 44 14.83 5.13 1.17
C ALA A 44 14.60 5.69 2.59
N THR A 45 15.23 5.11 3.61
CA THR A 45 15.22 5.59 5.00
C THR A 45 16.35 6.56 5.33
N SER A 46 17.16 6.92 4.34
CA SER A 46 18.22 7.93 4.42
C SER A 46 17.98 9.00 3.35
N PRO A 47 18.56 10.20 3.48
CA PRO A 47 18.50 11.18 2.43
C PRO A 47 19.03 10.60 1.11
N CYS A 48 18.20 10.62 0.08
CA CYS A 48 18.50 10.02 -1.22
C CYS A 48 17.89 10.85 -2.35
N GLU A 49 18.55 10.87 -3.50
CA GLU A 49 18.03 11.45 -4.73
C GLU A 49 17.15 10.43 -5.45
N TYR A 50 15.97 10.87 -5.88
CA TYR A 50 15.02 10.11 -6.68
C TYR A 50 14.91 10.73 -8.08
N LEU A 51 14.84 9.89 -9.09
CA LEU A 51 14.66 10.28 -10.48
C LEU A 51 13.33 9.70 -11.00
N ASN A 52 12.43 10.57 -11.45
CA ASN A 52 11.28 10.15 -12.24
C ASN A 52 11.77 9.85 -13.66
N VAL A 53 11.77 8.58 -14.04
CA VAL A 53 12.28 8.15 -15.37
C VAL A 53 11.45 8.72 -16.52
N THR A 54 10.14 8.97 -16.30
CA THR A 54 9.24 9.47 -17.34
C THR A 54 9.45 10.98 -17.59
N THR A 55 9.51 11.78 -16.51
CA THR A 55 9.60 13.25 -16.63
C THR A 55 11.04 13.78 -16.54
N GLN A 56 12.02 12.92 -16.20
CA GLN A 56 13.43 13.28 -15.92
C GLN A 56 13.58 14.24 -14.73
N GLU A 57 12.54 14.37 -13.92
CA GLU A 57 12.54 15.23 -12.73
C GLU A 57 13.30 14.55 -11.60
N ARG A 58 14.10 15.35 -10.85
CA ARG A 58 14.86 14.87 -9.69
C ARG A 58 14.33 15.48 -8.42
N TYR A 59 14.35 14.70 -7.36
CA TYR A 59 13.95 15.14 -6.04
C TYR A 59 14.75 14.45 -4.95
N SER A 60 15.28 15.21 -4.02
CA SER A 60 16.10 14.69 -2.91
C SER A 60 15.30 14.74 -1.62
N THR A 61 15.10 13.59 -0.98
CA THR A 61 14.37 13.49 0.29
C THR A 61 14.70 12.20 1.03
N THR A 62 14.29 12.12 2.29
CA THR A 62 14.11 10.85 3.01
C THR A 62 12.65 10.40 2.83
N LEU A 63 12.47 9.28 2.15
CA LEU A 63 11.14 8.82 1.73
C LEU A 63 10.39 8.07 2.80
N LEU A 64 11.11 7.19 3.52
CA LEU A 64 10.55 6.26 4.49
C LEU A 64 11.18 6.41 5.86
N THR A 65 10.46 5.95 6.88
CA THR A 65 10.97 5.75 8.24
C THR A 65 10.63 4.37 8.74
N ILE A 66 11.44 3.87 9.67
CA ILE A 66 11.16 2.63 10.41
C ILE A 66 10.74 3.01 11.82
N VAL A 67 9.55 2.59 12.21
CA VAL A 67 8.99 2.81 13.55
C VAL A 67 8.77 1.48 14.26
N GLY A 68 8.71 1.51 15.60
CA GLY A 68 8.50 0.30 16.42
C GLY A 68 9.78 -0.46 16.74
N LYS A 69 9.63 -1.59 17.46
CA LYS A 69 10.73 -2.44 17.94
C LYS A 69 10.49 -3.92 17.61
N GLY A 70 11.57 -4.68 17.46
CA GLY A 70 11.49 -6.12 17.21
C GLY A 70 10.66 -6.48 15.98
N ARG A 71 9.76 -7.44 16.10
CA ARG A 71 8.85 -7.87 15.03
C ARG A 71 7.78 -6.83 14.64
N ARG A 72 7.53 -5.84 15.52
CA ARG A 72 6.57 -4.75 15.27
C ARG A 72 7.18 -3.55 14.54
N LYS A 73 8.37 -3.69 13.96
CA LYS A 73 8.95 -2.67 13.10
C LYS A 73 8.13 -2.51 11.83
N SER A 74 7.70 -1.27 11.59
CA SER A 74 6.90 -0.89 10.42
C SER A 74 7.62 0.14 9.58
N LEU A 75 7.54 0.01 8.28
CA LEU A 75 7.85 1.07 7.32
C LEU A 75 6.67 2.02 7.22
N ARG A 76 6.93 3.32 7.19
CA ARG A 76 5.94 4.38 6.99
C ARG A 76 6.52 5.47 6.11
N PHE A 77 5.62 6.23 5.47
CA PHE A 77 6.02 7.42 4.73
C PHE A 77 6.48 8.55 5.67
N LEU A 78 7.45 9.33 5.20
CA LEU A 78 7.75 10.67 5.69
C LEU A 78 7.11 11.73 4.78
N SER A 79 7.08 12.98 5.23
CA SER A 79 6.47 14.10 4.47
C SER A 79 7.03 14.26 3.06
N GLY A 80 8.32 13.96 2.86
CA GLY A 80 8.95 13.98 1.54
C GLY A 80 8.42 12.94 0.55
N ALA A 81 7.58 12.00 0.99
CA ALA A 81 6.98 11.00 0.09
C ALA A 81 5.89 11.57 -0.82
N GLU A 82 5.27 12.71 -0.47
CA GLU A 82 4.18 13.30 -1.22
C GLU A 82 4.52 13.46 -2.71
N LYS A 83 5.64 14.11 -3.02
CA LYS A 83 6.10 14.33 -4.39
C LYS A 83 6.32 13.02 -5.16
N ILE A 84 6.90 12.02 -4.52
CA ILE A 84 7.14 10.71 -5.14
C ILE A 84 5.82 9.96 -5.40
N LEU A 85 4.86 10.06 -4.47
CA LEU A 85 3.53 9.48 -4.64
C LEU A 85 2.74 10.19 -5.75
N GLU A 86 2.93 11.51 -5.94
CA GLU A 86 2.36 12.26 -7.07
C GLU A 86 2.92 11.74 -8.40
N TRP A 87 4.22 11.50 -8.51
CA TRP A 87 4.84 10.92 -9.73
C TRP A 87 4.24 9.56 -10.10
N LEU A 88 3.81 8.78 -9.11
CA LEU A 88 3.18 7.47 -9.31
C LEU A 88 1.65 7.54 -9.42
N GLY A 89 1.03 8.72 -9.28
CA GLY A 89 -0.42 8.87 -9.24
C GLY A 89 -1.08 8.32 -7.97
N LEU A 90 -0.30 8.06 -6.91
CA LEU A 90 -0.74 7.40 -5.69
C LEU A 90 -1.15 8.37 -4.57
N TRP A 91 -0.79 9.65 -4.68
CA TRP A 91 -1.01 10.63 -3.61
C TRP A 91 -2.48 10.80 -3.24
N LYS A 92 -3.35 10.94 -4.25
CA LYS A 92 -4.81 11.08 -4.03
C LYS A 92 -5.38 9.87 -3.32
N LEU A 93 -4.97 8.67 -3.72
CA LEU A 93 -5.38 7.43 -3.08
C LEU A 93 -4.92 7.36 -1.63
N PHE A 94 -3.67 7.70 -1.35
CA PHE A 94 -3.13 7.73 0.02
C PHE A 94 -3.92 8.69 0.92
N LYS A 95 -4.20 9.90 0.45
CA LYS A 95 -5.00 10.90 1.19
C LYS A 95 -6.41 10.39 1.49
N LEU A 96 -7.05 9.75 0.51
CA LEU A 96 -8.39 9.19 0.68
C LEU A 96 -8.43 8.10 1.76
N LEU A 97 -7.41 7.23 1.79
CA LEU A 97 -7.36 6.08 2.71
C LEU A 97 -6.87 6.45 4.12
N HIS A 98 -5.98 7.44 4.25
CA HIS A 98 -5.29 7.73 5.51
C HIS A 98 -5.42 9.18 5.98
N GLY A 99 -5.97 10.07 5.16
CA GLY A 99 -6.20 11.48 5.46
C GLY A 99 -4.93 12.35 5.41
N SER A 100 -3.81 11.89 5.95
CA SER A 100 -2.56 12.66 6.04
C SER A 100 -1.33 11.77 5.93
N ILE A 101 -0.24 12.35 5.41
CA ILE A 101 1.10 11.71 5.39
C ILE A 101 1.62 11.44 6.82
N HIS A 102 1.14 12.18 7.81
CA HIS A 102 1.47 11.97 9.22
C HIS A 102 0.66 10.86 9.89
N TYR A 103 0.12 9.95 9.10
CA TYR A 103 -0.55 8.76 9.61
C TYR A 103 0.31 8.04 10.65
N ARG A 104 -0.18 7.98 11.89
CA ARG A 104 0.57 7.41 13.03
C ARG A 104 0.38 5.90 13.18
N GLY A 105 -0.54 5.31 12.43
CA GLY A 105 -0.92 3.91 12.59
C GLY A 105 -1.74 3.68 13.87
N ASP A 106 -2.14 2.46 14.05
CA ASP A 106 -2.83 1.98 15.25
C ASP A 106 -1.92 1.02 16.00
N ILE A 107 -1.23 1.54 17.04
CA ILE A 107 -0.28 0.75 17.83
C ILE A 107 -0.98 -0.41 18.54
N ALA A 108 -2.23 -0.23 18.98
CA ALA A 108 -2.99 -1.27 19.67
C ALA A 108 -3.34 -2.45 18.74
N HIS A 109 -3.45 -2.18 17.43
CA HIS A 109 -3.81 -3.17 16.42
C HIS A 109 -2.71 -3.46 15.41
N ILE A 110 -1.46 -3.14 15.75
CA ILE A 110 -0.32 -3.24 14.81
C ILE A 110 -0.16 -4.63 14.19
N ASP A 111 -0.34 -5.70 15.00
CA ASP A 111 -0.20 -7.07 14.51
C ASP A 111 -1.31 -7.43 13.49
N ARG A 112 -2.51 -6.87 13.66
CA ARG A 112 -3.61 -6.99 12.69
C ARG A 112 -3.31 -6.21 11.42
N THR A 113 -2.80 -4.99 11.55
CA THR A 113 -2.44 -4.15 10.41
C THR A 113 -1.32 -4.79 9.59
N HIS A 114 -0.32 -5.39 10.26
CA HIS A 114 0.75 -6.13 9.60
C HIS A 114 0.21 -7.32 8.80
N ARG A 115 -0.67 -8.16 9.38
CA ARG A 115 -1.29 -9.29 8.66
C ARG A 115 -2.09 -8.85 7.46
N ILE A 116 -2.80 -7.73 7.56
CA ILE A 116 -3.53 -7.13 6.44
C ILE A 116 -2.54 -6.69 5.34
N ALA A 117 -1.45 -6.03 5.72
CA ALA A 117 -0.44 -5.58 4.76
C ALA A 117 0.26 -6.75 4.06
N GLU A 118 0.56 -7.82 4.79
CA GLU A 118 1.09 -9.07 4.23
C GLU A 118 0.11 -9.71 3.25
N GLY A 119 -1.17 -9.77 3.61
CA GLY A 119 -2.24 -10.27 2.72
C GLY A 119 -2.33 -9.48 1.41
N TYR A 120 -2.25 -8.14 1.48
CA TYR A 120 -2.19 -7.30 0.28
C TYR A 120 -0.95 -7.56 -0.56
N ALA A 121 0.22 -7.70 0.07
CA ALA A 121 1.47 -7.99 -0.63
C ALA A 121 1.40 -9.33 -1.36
N MET A 122 0.90 -10.37 -0.69
CA MET A 122 0.72 -11.70 -1.30
C MET A 122 -0.25 -11.67 -2.47
N ALA A 123 -1.42 -11.02 -2.32
CA ALA A 123 -2.41 -10.87 -3.37
C ALA A 123 -1.82 -10.13 -4.59
N TYR A 124 -1.12 -9.03 -4.35
CA TYR A 124 -0.45 -8.27 -5.40
C TYR A 124 0.60 -9.09 -6.16
N MET A 125 1.42 -9.84 -5.43
CA MET A 125 2.47 -10.67 -6.05
C MET A 125 1.91 -11.89 -6.76
N ALA A 126 0.73 -12.37 -6.35
CA ALA A 126 -0.01 -13.41 -7.06
C ALA A 126 -0.73 -12.90 -8.33
N GLY A 127 -0.63 -11.60 -8.65
CA GLY A 127 -1.27 -10.99 -9.80
C GLY A 127 -2.78 -10.76 -9.63
N LEU A 128 -3.29 -10.82 -8.39
CA LEU A 128 -4.66 -10.44 -8.11
C LEU A 128 -4.85 -8.93 -8.28
N GLU A 129 -5.93 -8.53 -8.92
CA GLU A 129 -6.28 -7.11 -9.02
C GLU A 129 -6.66 -6.59 -7.63
N ILE A 130 -5.84 -5.65 -7.11
CA ILE A 130 -6.15 -4.93 -5.88
C ILE A 130 -6.84 -3.64 -6.30
N ASN A 131 -8.14 -3.56 -6.07
CA ASN A 131 -8.89 -2.35 -6.32
C ASN A 131 -9.39 -1.76 -4.99
N PRO A 132 -8.64 -0.84 -4.38
CA PRO A 132 -9.00 -0.31 -3.07
C PRO A 132 -10.23 0.61 -3.08
N LEU A 133 -10.71 1.04 -4.24
CA LEU A 133 -11.82 1.98 -4.37
C LEU A 133 -13.04 1.42 -5.09
N SER A 134 -12.87 0.35 -5.85
CA SER A 134 -13.94 -0.24 -6.64
C SER A 134 -14.46 -1.48 -5.94
N LEU A 135 -15.33 -1.25 -4.98
CA LEU A 135 -16.05 -2.35 -4.37
C LEU A 135 -17.31 -2.63 -5.20
N PRO A 136 -17.67 -3.89 -5.35
CA PRO A 136 -18.95 -4.21 -5.97
C PRO A 136 -20.05 -3.52 -5.18
N LYS A 137 -20.85 -2.72 -5.83
CA LYS A 137 -22.12 -2.32 -5.28
C LYS A 137 -22.98 -3.58 -5.26
N LEU A 138 -23.04 -4.24 -4.12
CA LEU A 138 -23.82 -5.46 -3.90
C LEU A 138 -25.32 -5.25 -4.19
N GLN A 139 -25.75 -4.00 -4.33
CA GLN A 139 -27.13 -3.59 -4.64
C GLN A 139 -27.41 -3.42 -6.14
N GLN A 140 -26.44 -3.61 -7.03
CA GLN A 140 -26.69 -3.56 -8.48
C GLN A 140 -27.13 -4.94 -8.96
N GLU A 141 -28.18 -4.98 -9.78
CA GLU A 141 -28.77 -6.21 -10.33
C GLU A 141 -27.79 -7.10 -11.14
N GLU A 142 -26.60 -6.59 -11.49
CA GLU A 142 -25.56 -7.34 -12.18
C GLU A 142 -24.18 -7.34 -11.47
N PRO A 143 -24.07 -7.65 -10.18
CA PRO A 143 -22.77 -7.69 -9.50
C PRO A 143 -21.87 -8.80 -10.04
N LEU A 144 -22.40 -9.87 -10.57
CA LEU A 144 -21.68 -11.05 -11.05
C LEU A 144 -20.93 -10.80 -12.37
N ASN A 145 -21.37 -9.86 -13.20
CA ASN A 145 -20.73 -9.56 -14.49
C ASN A 145 -19.46 -8.73 -14.36
N LEU A 146 -19.35 -7.91 -13.29
CA LEU A 146 -18.15 -7.12 -12.98
C LEU A 146 -16.94 -7.99 -12.60
N PHE A 147 -17.17 -9.23 -12.16
CA PHE A 147 -16.14 -10.17 -11.73
C PHE A 147 -15.87 -11.32 -12.68
N LYS A 148 -16.58 -11.38 -13.81
CA LYS A 148 -16.31 -12.43 -14.82
C LYS A 148 -14.86 -12.31 -15.29
N GLY A 149 -14.03 -13.24 -14.84
CA GLY A 149 -12.65 -13.41 -15.28
C GLY A 149 -11.60 -12.59 -14.51
N LYS A 150 -11.97 -11.81 -13.48
CA LYS A 150 -11.00 -11.07 -12.66
C LYS A 150 -11.07 -11.51 -11.21
N GLN A 151 -9.93 -11.92 -10.68
CA GLN A 151 -9.78 -12.15 -9.25
C GLN A 151 -9.39 -10.83 -8.57
N CYS A 152 -10.22 -10.36 -7.64
CA CYS A 152 -10.00 -9.11 -6.92
C CYS A 152 -9.77 -9.39 -5.43
N PHE A 153 -8.89 -8.61 -4.83
CA PHE A 153 -8.63 -8.64 -3.39
C PHE A 153 -9.06 -7.34 -2.75
N TYR A 154 -9.90 -7.43 -1.72
CA TYR A 154 -10.40 -6.29 -0.97
C TYR A 154 -10.03 -6.39 0.50
N GLY A 155 -9.47 -5.33 1.07
CA GLY A 155 -9.15 -5.31 2.48
C GLY A 155 -10.36 -4.94 3.35
N SER A 156 -10.40 -5.49 4.55
CA SER A 156 -11.48 -5.25 5.52
C SER A 156 -11.71 -3.77 5.87
N ARG A 157 -10.67 -2.91 5.73
CA ARG A 157 -10.79 -1.47 5.98
C ARG A 157 -11.68 -0.79 4.92
N LEU A 158 -11.56 -1.23 3.68
CA LEU A 158 -12.39 -0.74 2.57
C LEU A 158 -13.82 -1.22 2.71
N LEU A 159 -14.03 -2.44 3.18
CA LEU A 159 -15.36 -2.98 3.43
C LEU A 159 -16.15 -2.19 4.48
N LYS A 160 -15.48 -1.39 5.34
CA LYS A 160 -16.17 -0.52 6.31
C LYS A 160 -16.87 0.69 5.68
N HIS A 161 -16.48 1.07 4.46
CA HIS A 161 -17.11 2.17 3.72
C HIS A 161 -18.37 1.76 2.95
N PHE A 162 -18.75 0.46 3.03
CA PHE A 162 -19.99 -0.04 2.43
C PHE A 162 -21.12 0.01 3.46
N GLU A 163 -22.31 0.32 2.96
CA GLU A 163 -23.54 0.07 3.71
C GLU A 163 -23.57 -1.39 4.11
N LYS A 164 -23.75 -1.63 5.40
CA LYS A 164 -23.98 -2.97 5.91
C LYS A 164 -25.24 -3.49 5.26
N ILE A 165 -25.13 -4.49 4.44
CA ILE A 165 -26.30 -5.25 4.02
C ILE A 165 -26.78 -5.98 5.27
N GLU A 166 -27.87 -5.55 5.83
CA GLU A 166 -28.60 -6.33 6.82
C GLU A 166 -29.11 -7.58 6.09
N MET A 167 -28.40 -8.66 6.22
CA MET A 167 -28.98 -9.96 5.87
C MET A 167 -30.11 -10.18 6.86
N ASN A 168 -31.36 -10.02 6.41
CA ASN A 168 -32.51 -10.50 7.14
C ASN A 168 -32.27 -11.97 7.42
N LYS A 169 -32.01 -12.27 8.67
CA LYS A 169 -32.08 -13.64 9.18
C LYS A 169 -33.55 -14.03 9.12
N THR A 170 -33.98 -14.52 7.98
CA THR A 170 -35.19 -15.31 7.92
C THR A 170 -34.91 -16.61 8.66
N ALA A 171 -35.60 -16.80 9.77
CA ALA A 171 -35.60 -17.99 10.61
C ALA A 171 -35.92 -19.27 9.83
#